data_9b16d4accb90b4cf811d12740b385bbd
#
_entry.id   9b16d4accb90b4cf811d12740b385bbd
#
_cell.length_a   1.000
_cell.length_b   1.000
_cell.length_c   1.000
_cell.angle_alpha   90.00
_cell.angle_beta   90.00
_cell.angle_gamma   90.00
#
_symmetry.space_group_name_H-M   'P 1'
#
loop_
_entity.id
_entity.type
_entity.pdbx_description
1 polymer ?
#
loop_
_entity_poly.entity_id
_entity_poly.type
_entity_poly.pdbx_seq_one_letter_code
_entity_poly.pdbx_strand_id
1 'polypeptide(L)'
;MLYRFRRIAWSGILCGAPLLAQAPSGDVFLLRGATVHTISGPVIEDGSVLVRNGKIVGVGHNLSAPDGATIIDLRGKHVYPGMIDAGAMLGLEKTSSSQASDGHEIGLFNPQLRAVTAVNPADEQIPAARANGVTSLLEMPMGDLIGGQLSLIHLDGSANDSMTISASAAIYLRFPAIETRPVPVHDHDDDDDEPTTAVEPEAVSYSLAKKAFEVKMQALDTFFEDVRRYRVAKSAKAPGFAPDRRYEAMIPVLEGTTPMFVAATREREIRGAIAFADAQKIRIILADPFEAYKVLPLIKSHNIPVVLGPTLTLPLDVDDDYDRSYTTPNDLFKAGITFAIATFSSRLSRNLPYQAAAAVSFGLPHDEAYKAITLNAAEILGMGKRLGSIDEGKVADLIVTDGDPMETMTHVTQVFIDGKPVSLDTRQKRLYEKYLARP
;
A
#
# COMPACT_ATOMS: atom_id res chain seq x y z
N MET A 1 -66.59 62.98 4.57
CA MET A 1 -66.99 62.13 3.44
C MET A 1 -66.18 60.84 3.54
N LEU A 2 -66.84 59.81 4.06
CA LEU A 2 -66.26 58.52 4.45
C LEU A 2 -66.33 57.54 3.28
N TYR A 3 -65.21 56.92 2.85
CA TYR A 3 -65.22 55.76 2.01
C TYR A 3 -64.63 54.57 2.76
N ARG A 4 -65.47 53.57 3.03
CA ARG A 4 -65.10 52.25 3.59
C ARG A 4 -64.68 51.34 2.43
N PHE A 5 -63.46 50.79 2.49
CA PHE A 5 -63.03 49.65 1.63
C PHE A 5 -63.18 48.34 2.41
N ARG A 6 -63.99 47.45 1.86
CA ARG A 6 -64.16 46.06 2.29
C ARG A 6 -62.96 45.24 1.82
N ARG A 7 -62.28 44.57 2.73
CA ARG A 7 -61.29 43.55 2.44
C ARG A 7 -62.00 42.20 2.19
N ILE A 8 -61.82 41.62 1.02
CA ILE A 8 -62.17 40.24 0.67
C ILE A 8 -60.95 39.37 0.94
N ALA A 9 -61.06 38.44 1.92
CA ALA A 9 -60.03 37.45 2.19
C ALA A 9 -60.20 36.27 1.27
N TRP A 10 -59.19 35.99 0.43
CA TRP A 10 -59.05 34.76 -0.30
C TRP A 10 -58.19 33.78 0.48
N SER A 11 -58.78 32.72 0.99
CA SER A 11 -58.09 31.59 1.61
C SER A 11 -57.71 30.62 0.48
N GLY A 12 -56.47 30.69 0.03
CA GLY A 12 -55.87 29.69 -0.86
C GLY A 12 -55.30 28.54 -0.03
N ILE A 13 -55.95 27.36 -0.11
CA ILE A 13 -55.38 26.12 0.44
C ILE A 13 -54.32 25.62 -0.53
N LEU A 14 -53.02 25.83 -0.16
CA LEU A 14 -51.94 25.17 -0.83
C LEU A 14 -51.83 23.73 -0.30
N CYS A 15 -52.27 22.79 -1.10
CA CYS A 15 -52.00 21.37 -0.92
C CYS A 15 -50.56 21.10 -1.32
N GLY A 16 -49.63 21.18 -0.37
CA GLY A 16 -48.22 20.81 -0.55
C GLY A 16 -48.13 19.29 -0.62
N ALA A 17 -47.97 18.71 -1.84
CA ALA A 17 -47.49 17.35 -1.96
C ALA A 17 -46.07 17.27 -1.43
N PRO A 18 -45.72 16.27 -0.60
CA PRO A 18 -44.33 16.07 -0.21
C PRO A 18 -43.55 15.67 -1.46
N LEU A 19 -42.62 16.54 -1.90
CA LEU A 19 -41.51 16.11 -2.75
C LEU A 19 -40.71 15.11 -1.96
N LEU A 20 -40.93 13.83 -2.18
CA LEU A 20 -39.98 12.79 -1.85
C LEU A 20 -38.73 13.10 -2.67
N ALA A 21 -37.77 13.78 -2.04
CA ALA A 21 -36.42 13.86 -2.58
C ALA A 21 -35.94 12.42 -2.76
N GLN A 22 -35.92 11.94 -3.99
CA GLN A 22 -35.18 10.74 -4.35
C GLN A 22 -33.74 11.03 -3.95
N ALA A 23 -33.27 10.32 -2.90
CA ALA A 23 -31.86 10.24 -2.63
C ALA A 23 -31.18 9.82 -3.95
N PRO A 24 -30.03 10.42 -4.32
CA PRO A 24 -29.32 9.99 -5.51
C PRO A 24 -29.14 8.48 -5.41
N SER A 25 -29.60 7.76 -6.43
CA SER A 25 -29.42 6.32 -6.54
C SER A 25 -27.91 6.09 -6.58
N GLY A 26 -27.33 5.77 -5.42
CA GLY A 26 -25.93 5.39 -5.35
C GLY A 26 -25.70 4.18 -6.23
N ASP A 27 -24.54 4.11 -6.87
CA ASP A 27 -24.17 2.98 -7.73
C ASP A 27 -24.37 1.66 -6.98
N VAL A 28 -25.27 0.82 -7.48
CA VAL A 28 -25.59 -0.50 -6.92
C VAL A 28 -25.26 -1.54 -7.98
N PHE A 29 -24.38 -2.47 -7.65
CA PHE A 29 -23.97 -3.55 -8.53
C PHE A 29 -24.24 -4.90 -7.85
N LEU A 30 -24.83 -5.84 -8.59
CA LEU A 30 -24.90 -7.24 -8.21
C LEU A 30 -24.03 -8.07 -9.17
N LEU A 31 -22.86 -8.50 -8.68
CA LEU A 31 -21.99 -9.46 -9.33
C LEU A 31 -22.56 -10.85 -9.06
N ARG A 32 -23.00 -11.58 -10.10
CA ARG A 32 -23.76 -12.83 -9.93
C ARG A 32 -23.12 -14.00 -10.62
N GLY A 33 -23.13 -15.17 -9.96
CA GLY A 33 -22.78 -16.45 -10.57
C GLY A 33 -21.29 -16.71 -10.72
N ALA A 34 -20.47 -16.00 -9.93
CA ALA A 34 -19.02 -16.16 -9.95
C ALA A 34 -18.54 -17.19 -8.92
N THR A 35 -17.33 -17.70 -9.09
CA THR A 35 -16.56 -18.27 -7.98
C THR A 35 -15.99 -17.12 -7.17
N VAL A 36 -16.48 -16.91 -5.93
CA VAL A 36 -16.08 -15.79 -5.06
C VAL A 36 -15.03 -16.27 -4.07
N HIS A 37 -13.82 -15.70 -4.17
CA HIS A 37 -12.71 -15.96 -3.27
C HIS A 37 -12.69 -14.91 -2.17
N THR A 38 -13.26 -15.24 -1.02
CA THR A 38 -13.44 -14.29 0.09
C THR A 38 -12.13 -13.91 0.78
N ILE A 39 -11.14 -14.78 0.79
CA ILE A 39 -9.83 -14.72 1.47
C ILE A 39 -9.93 -14.82 3.00
N SER A 40 -10.95 -14.26 3.61
CA SER A 40 -11.24 -14.37 5.05
C SER A 40 -11.97 -15.65 5.44
N GLY A 41 -12.56 -16.35 4.46
CA GLY A 41 -13.39 -17.53 4.63
C GLY A 41 -13.34 -18.46 3.41
N PRO A 42 -14.27 -19.41 3.30
CA PRO A 42 -14.29 -20.37 2.20
C PRO A 42 -14.62 -19.71 0.86
N VAL A 43 -14.19 -20.35 -0.22
CA VAL A 43 -14.60 -20.02 -1.59
C VAL A 43 -16.09 -20.33 -1.76
N ILE A 44 -16.82 -19.47 -2.44
CA ILE A 44 -18.26 -19.60 -2.71
C ILE A 44 -18.46 -19.80 -4.20
N GLU A 45 -18.73 -21.06 -4.59
CA GLU A 45 -19.08 -21.41 -5.97
C GLU A 45 -20.48 -20.89 -6.33
N ASP A 46 -20.68 -20.44 -7.57
CA ASP A 46 -21.92 -19.80 -8.02
C ASP A 46 -22.42 -18.71 -7.04
N GLY A 47 -21.42 -17.97 -6.52
CA GLY A 47 -21.62 -16.93 -5.55
C GLY A 47 -22.06 -15.60 -6.17
N SER A 48 -22.45 -14.68 -5.31
CA SER A 48 -22.80 -13.31 -5.68
C SER A 48 -22.22 -12.33 -4.67
N VAL A 49 -21.89 -11.14 -5.15
CA VAL A 49 -21.43 -10.00 -4.32
C VAL A 49 -22.32 -8.81 -4.64
N LEU A 50 -22.99 -8.27 -3.61
CA LEU A 50 -23.80 -7.06 -3.72
C LEU A 50 -22.98 -5.86 -3.23
N VAL A 51 -22.79 -4.90 -4.10
CA VAL A 51 -22.08 -3.64 -3.83
C VAL A 51 -23.05 -2.49 -3.81
N ARG A 52 -22.97 -1.62 -2.83
CA ARG A 52 -23.75 -0.39 -2.72
C ARG A 52 -22.93 0.73 -2.08
N ASN A 53 -22.90 1.90 -2.71
CA ASN A 53 -22.20 3.09 -2.20
C ASN A 53 -20.73 2.80 -1.81
N GLY A 54 -20.00 2.13 -2.69
CA GLY A 54 -18.58 1.80 -2.48
C GLY A 54 -18.30 0.62 -1.54
N LYS A 55 -19.33 0.00 -0.95
CA LYS A 55 -19.17 -1.07 0.04
C LYS A 55 -19.83 -2.38 -0.38
N ILE A 56 -19.25 -3.46 0.08
CA ILE A 56 -19.85 -4.79 0.03
C ILE A 56 -20.97 -4.83 1.07
N VAL A 57 -22.20 -5.11 0.64
CA VAL A 57 -23.38 -5.17 1.52
C VAL A 57 -24.00 -6.56 1.56
N GLY A 58 -23.48 -7.50 0.79
CA GLY A 58 -23.90 -8.91 0.83
C GLY A 58 -22.93 -9.77 0.04
N VAL A 59 -22.64 -10.96 0.58
CA VAL A 59 -21.82 -11.99 -0.06
C VAL A 59 -22.50 -13.35 0.18
N GLY A 60 -22.70 -14.14 -0.87
CA GLY A 60 -23.33 -15.47 -0.73
C GLY A 60 -24.05 -15.92 -1.97
N HIS A 61 -24.88 -16.96 -1.84
CA HIS A 61 -25.66 -17.49 -2.93
C HIS A 61 -26.98 -16.73 -3.08
N ASN A 62 -27.49 -16.65 -4.31
CA ASN A 62 -28.86 -16.20 -4.62
C ASN A 62 -29.26 -14.83 -4.03
N LEU A 63 -28.34 -13.89 -3.99
CA LEU A 63 -28.64 -12.53 -3.53
C LEU A 63 -29.68 -11.87 -4.46
N SER A 64 -30.69 -11.24 -3.86
CA SER A 64 -31.70 -10.47 -4.60
C SER A 64 -31.11 -9.14 -5.06
N ALA A 65 -31.31 -8.80 -6.33
CA ALA A 65 -30.96 -7.48 -6.83
C ALA A 65 -31.95 -6.44 -6.29
N PRO A 66 -31.49 -5.39 -5.60
CA PRO A 66 -32.34 -4.25 -5.27
C PRO A 66 -32.85 -3.54 -6.52
N ASP A 67 -33.95 -2.79 -6.39
CA ASP A 67 -34.45 -1.96 -7.49
C ASP A 67 -33.35 -0.97 -7.98
N GLY A 68 -33.19 -0.93 -9.29
CA GLY A 68 -32.19 -0.07 -9.93
C GLY A 68 -30.73 -0.59 -9.89
N ALA A 69 -30.50 -1.80 -9.37
CA ALA A 69 -29.15 -2.39 -9.39
C ALA A 69 -28.73 -2.81 -10.80
N THR A 70 -27.49 -2.53 -11.16
CA THR A 70 -26.83 -3.09 -12.35
C THR A 70 -26.42 -4.52 -12.06
N ILE A 71 -27.01 -5.48 -12.78
CA ILE A 71 -26.66 -6.89 -12.64
C ILE A 71 -25.56 -7.24 -13.65
N ILE A 72 -24.46 -7.80 -13.14
CA ILE A 72 -23.32 -8.26 -13.95
C ILE A 72 -23.27 -9.79 -13.83
N ASP A 73 -23.50 -10.48 -14.94
CA ASP A 73 -23.41 -11.96 -15.02
C ASP A 73 -21.94 -12.37 -15.15
N LEU A 74 -21.45 -13.10 -14.16
CA LEU A 74 -20.06 -13.54 -14.04
C LEU A 74 -19.91 -15.07 -14.03
N ARG A 75 -20.86 -15.79 -14.62
CA ARG A 75 -20.76 -17.25 -14.72
C ARG A 75 -19.47 -17.69 -15.43
N GLY A 76 -18.72 -18.61 -14.79
CA GLY A 76 -17.42 -19.06 -15.26
C GLY A 76 -16.28 -18.06 -15.05
N LYS A 77 -16.51 -17.02 -14.26
CA LYS A 77 -15.49 -16.05 -13.82
C LYS A 77 -15.25 -16.16 -12.32
N HIS A 78 -14.16 -15.59 -11.88
CA HIS A 78 -13.74 -15.53 -10.49
C HIS A 78 -13.80 -14.09 -10.01
N VAL A 79 -14.18 -13.89 -8.74
CA VAL A 79 -14.14 -12.59 -8.07
C VAL A 79 -13.19 -12.70 -6.87
N TYR A 80 -12.17 -11.86 -6.87
CA TYR A 80 -11.21 -11.75 -5.78
C TYR A 80 -11.23 -10.34 -5.19
N PRO A 81 -10.77 -10.13 -3.94
CA PRO A 81 -10.45 -8.79 -3.48
C PRO A 81 -9.29 -8.23 -4.30
N GLY A 82 -9.30 -6.93 -4.52
CA GLY A 82 -8.19 -6.24 -5.18
C GLY A 82 -6.88 -6.39 -4.41
N MET A 83 -5.77 -6.51 -5.12
CA MET A 83 -4.45 -6.66 -4.53
C MET A 83 -3.95 -5.34 -3.96
N ILE A 84 -3.14 -5.43 -2.91
CA ILE A 84 -2.53 -4.31 -2.19
C ILE A 84 -1.01 -4.46 -2.23
N ASP A 85 -0.32 -3.59 -2.96
CA ASP A 85 1.14 -3.52 -2.90
C ASP A 85 1.55 -2.82 -1.59
N ALA A 86 2.11 -3.57 -0.66
CA ALA A 86 2.41 -3.10 0.69
C ALA A 86 3.65 -2.19 0.77
N GLY A 87 4.24 -1.82 -0.36
CA GLY A 87 5.36 -0.89 -0.47
C GLY A 87 5.74 -0.67 -1.92
N ALA A 88 5.54 0.54 -2.44
CA ALA A 88 5.88 0.94 -3.80
C ALA A 88 6.19 2.44 -3.88
N MET A 89 6.67 2.87 -5.03
CA MET A 89 6.95 4.28 -5.34
C MET A 89 6.27 4.69 -6.66
N LEU A 90 5.07 4.16 -6.89
CA LEU A 90 4.34 4.33 -8.14
C LEU A 90 3.75 5.75 -8.23
N GLY A 91 4.03 6.47 -9.31
CA GLY A 91 3.57 7.85 -9.46
C GLY A 91 4.44 8.89 -8.74
N LEU A 92 5.52 8.47 -8.06
CA LEU A 92 6.56 9.37 -7.61
C LEU A 92 7.58 9.54 -8.75
N GLU A 93 7.63 10.73 -9.34
CA GLU A 93 8.48 10.98 -10.51
C GLU A 93 9.96 10.80 -10.19
N LYS A 94 10.62 10.00 -11.02
CA LYS A 94 12.07 10.01 -11.13
C LYS A 94 12.45 10.87 -12.32
N THR A 95 13.02 12.04 -12.05
CA THR A 95 13.73 12.76 -13.09
C THR A 95 15.04 12.05 -13.39
N SER A 96 15.42 11.99 -14.66
CA SER A 96 16.66 11.37 -15.15
C SER A 96 17.95 12.01 -14.58
N SER A 97 17.84 13.06 -13.78
CA SER A 97 18.95 13.65 -13.06
C SER A 97 19.00 13.05 -11.65
N SER A 98 20.07 12.36 -11.33
CA SER A 98 20.35 11.68 -10.06
C SER A 98 20.29 12.53 -8.78
N GLN A 99 19.85 13.77 -8.85
CA GLN A 99 19.91 14.73 -7.74
C GLN A 99 18.55 15.24 -7.23
N ALA A 100 17.47 14.99 -7.93
CA ALA A 100 16.13 15.37 -7.49
C ALA A 100 15.11 14.34 -7.94
N SER A 101 14.55 13.60 -7.01
CA SER A 101 13.36 12.77 -7.24
C SER A 101 12.30 13.14 -6.21
N ASP A 102 11.05 13.11 -6.60
CA ASP A 102 9.92 13.35 -5.68
C ASP A 102 9.83 12.29 -4.58
N GLY A 103 10.58 11.18 -4.72
CA GLY A 103 10.69 10.12 -3.74
C GLY A 103 11.81 10.27 -2.71
N HIS A 104 12.72 11.26 -2.84
CA HIS A 104 13.86 11.42 -1.93
C HIS A 104 14.08 12.88 -1.53
N GLU A 105 13.94 13.15 -0.24
CA GLU A 105 14.14 14.48 0.33
C GLU A 105 15.48 14.61 1.04
N ILE A 106 16.07 15.81 0.98
CA ILE A 106 17.36 16.12 1.59
C ILE A 106 17.20 16.25 3.12
N GLY A 107 18.12 15.64 3.86
CA GLY A 107 18.22 15.73 5.32
C GLY A 107 17.84 14.43 6.03
N LEU A 108 18.39 14.28 7.24
CA LEU A 108 18.25 13.04 8.01
C LEU A 108 16.82 12.75 8.50
N PHE A 109 16.03 13.80 8.75
CA PHE A 109 14.71 13.66 9.42
C PHE A 109 13.63 14.51 8.75
N ASN A 110 12.78 13.86 7.99
CA ASN A 110 11.66 14.46 7.26
C ASN A 110 10.28 13.86 7.59
N PRO A 111 9.96 13.52 8.84
CA PRO A 111 8.70 12.82 9.18
C PRO A 111 7.43 13.62 8.88
N GLN A 112 7.54 14.94 8.62
CA GLN A 112 6.42 15.81 8.27
C GLN A 112 5.94 15.64 6.82
N LEU A 113 6.76 15.08 5.96
CA LEU A 113 6.44 14.90 4.54
C LEU A 113 5.44 13.74 4.38
N ARG A 114 4.55 13.86 3.40
CA ARG A 114 3.56 12.83 3.08
C ARG A 114 3.73 12.40 1.63
N ALA A 115 3.93 11.11 1.40
CA ALA A 115 4.15 10.58 0.06
C ALA A 115 3.04 10.99 -0.92
N VAL A 116 1.78 10.94 -0.50
CA VAL A 116 0.64 11.26 -1.37
C VAL A 116 0.68 12.67 -1.97
N THR A 117 1.39 13.62 -1.34
CA THR A 117 1.48 14.98 -1.88
C THR A 117 2.33 15.10 -3.14
N ALA A 118 3.22 14.13 -3.37
CA ALA A 118 4.10 14.06 -4.53
C ALA A 118 3.60 13.10 -5.63
N VAL A 119 2.57 12.30 -5.34
CA VAL A 119 2.02 11.34 -6.32
C VAL A 119 1.46 12.08 -7.54
N ASN A 120 1.88 11.66 -8.73
CA ASN A 120 1.31 12.09 -10.00
C ASN A 120 0.15 11.16 -10.39
N PRO A 121 -1.12 11.59 -10.28
CA PRO A 121 -2.28 10.75 -10.64
C PRO A 121 -2.35 10.38 -12.13
N ALA A 122 -1.60 11.10 -12.98
CA ALA A 122 -1.55 10.85 -14.42
C ALA A 122 -0.41 9.91 -14.85
N ASP A 123 0.33 9.34 -13.91
CA ASP A 123 1.39 8.37 -14.22
C ASP A 123 0.82 7.14 -14.95
N GLU A 124 1.41 6.80 -16.09
CA GLU A 124 0.96 5.68 -16.95
C GLU A 124 1.19 4.30 -16.34
N GLN A 125 1.97 4.19 -15.27
CA GLN A 125 2.15 2.94 -14.54
C GLN A 125 0.95 2.64 -13.63
N ILE A 126 0.22 3.65 -13.17
CA ILE A 126 -0.99 3.48 -12.34
C ILE A 126 -2.05 2.63 -13.08
N PRO A 127 -2.50 3.00 -14.31
CA PRO A 127 -3.42 2.13 -15.05
C PRO A 127 -2.81 0.77 -15.42
N ALA A 128 -1.50 0.65 -15.58
CA ALA A 128 -0.86 -0.64 -15.86
C ALA A 128 -0.93 -1.60 -14.66
N ALA A 129 -0.66 -1.11 -13.44
CA ALA A 129 -0.79 -1.89 -12.21
C ALA A 129 -2.26 -2.28 -11.95
N ARG A 130 -3.18 -1.31 -12.10
CA ARG A 130 -4.62 -1.52 -11.95
C ARG A 130 -5.17 -2.57 -12.92
N ALA A 131 -4.73 -2.53 -14.18
CA ALA A 131 -5.17 -3.50 -15.20
C ALA A 131 -4.74 -4.95 -14.88
N ASN A 132 -3.75 -5.14 -14.01
CA ASN A 132 -3.34 -6.45 -13.51
C ASN A 132 -3.85 -6.76 -12.09
N GLY A 133 -4.83 -6.01 -11.61
CA GLY A 133 -5.57 -6.30 -10.38
C GLY A 133 -5.06 -5.64 -9.10
N VAL A 134 -4.03 -4.80 -9.16
CA VAL A 134 -3.62 -4.00 -8.01
C VAL A 134 -4.57 -2.82 -7.88
N THR A 135 -5.28 -2.74 -6.76
CA THR A 135 -6.29 -1.68 -6.52
C THR A 135 -5.80 -0.60 -5.58
N SER A 136 -4.84 -0.96 -4.72
CA SER A 136 -4.29 -0.04 -3.72
C SER A 136 -2.80 -0.30 -3.52
N LEU A 137 -2.07 0.71 -3.10
CA LEU A 137 -0.68 0.56 -2.72
C LEU A 137 -0.26 1.52 -1.61
N LEU A 138 0.82 1.16 -0.91
CA LEU A 138 1.49 1.99 0.08
C LEU A 138 2.61 2.77 -0.59
N GLU A 139 2.39 4.06 -0.80
CA GLU A 139 3.42 4.96 -1.32
C GLU A 139 4.50 5.25 -0.30
N MET A 140 5.76 5.08 -0.70
CA MET A 140 6.92 5.23 0.16
C MET A 140 7.78 6.43 -0.25
N PRO A 141 7.89 7.48 0.59
CA PRO A 141 8.94 8.47 0.42
C PRO A 141 10.24 7.89 0.98
N MET A 142 11.29 7.93 0.19
CA MET A 142 12.62 7.54 0.65
C MET A 142 13.34 8.69 1.36
N GLY A 143 14.41 8.40 2.11
CA GLY A 143 15.21 9.40 2.80
C GLY A 143 16.40 8.77 3.51
N ASP A 144 17.29 9.62 4.06
CA ASP A 144 18.53 9.15 4.70
C ASP A 144 18.27 8.31 5.97
N LEU A 145 17.45 8.82 6.89
CA LEU A 145 16.99 8.10 8.08
C LEU A 145 15.47 8.06 8.12
N ILE A 146 14.80 9.19 8.47
CA ILE A 146 13.35 9.27 8.45
C ILE A 146 12.91 10.01 7.20
N GLY A 147 12.39 9.27 6.21
CA GLY A 147 12.06 9.80 4.89
C GLY A 147 10.71 10.51 4.83
N GLY A 148 9.73 10.09 5.63
CA GLY A 148 8.39 10.70 5.64
C GLY A 148 7.28 9.72 6.01
N GLN A 149 6.05 10.18 5.86
CA GLN A 149 4.82 9.42 6.10
C GLN A 149 4.45 8.65 4.84
N LEU A 150 4.31 7.33 4.98
CA LEU A 150 3.81 6.47 3.92
C LEU A 150 2.30 6.66 3.79
N SER A 151 1.84 6.79 2.57
CA SER A 151 0.44 7.02 2.26
C SER A 151 -0.16 5.82 1.54
N LEU A 152 -1.26 5.29 2.06
CA LEU A 152 -2.02 4.26 1.35
C LEU A 152 -3.00 4.93 0.40
N ILE A 153 -2.96 4.56 -0.87
CA ILE A 153 -3.79 5.14 -1.93
C ILE A 153 -4.52 4.08 -2.74
N HIS A 154 -5.68 4.46 -3.30
CA HIS A 154 -6.31 3.74 -4.39
C HIS A 154 -5.63 4.06 -5.73
N LEU A 155 -5.59 3.10 -6.64
CA LEU A 155 -5.07 3.29 -8.00
C LEU A 155 -6.12 3.83 -8.98
N ASP A 156 -7.05 4.64 -8.46
CA ASP A 156 -8.03 5.37 -9.25
C ASP A 156 -8.32 6.73 -8.62
N GLY A 157 -8.46 7.75 -9.45
CA GLY A 157 -8.71 9.12 -9.03
C GLY A 157 -7.98 10.12 -9.92
N SER A 158 -8.49 11.35 -9.94
CA SER A 158 -7.92 12.46 -10.73
C SER A 158 -7.12 13.47 -9.90
N ALA A 159 -7.11 13.29 -8.59
CA ALA A 159 -6.41 14.15 -7.65
C ALA A 159 -5.98 13.34 -6.42
N ASN A 160 -4.91 13.75 -5.78
CA ASN A 160 -4.32 13.06 -4.64
C ASN A 160 -5.33 12.82 -3.50
N ASP A 161 -6.19 13.80 -3.22
CA ASP A 161 -7.24 13.66 -2.19
C ASP A 161 -8.24 12.55 -2.52
N SER A 162 -8.62 12.40 -3.80
CA SER A 162 -9.57 11.36 -4.23
C SER A 162 -8.96 9.96 -4.23
N MET A 163 -7.64 9.85 -4.33
CA MET A 163 -6.92 8.58 -4.25
C MET A 163 -6.60 8.17 -2.81
N THR A 164 -6.61 9.09 -1.85
CA THR A 164 -6.10 8.84 -0.50
C THR A 164 -7.03 7.95 0.34
N ILE A 165 -6.55 6.78 0.74
CA ILE A 165 -7.17 5.91 1.76
C ILE A 165 -6.72 6.32 3.16
N SER A 166 -5.41 6.52 3.31
CA SER A 166 -4.76 7.00 4.54
C SER A 166 -3.53 7.83 4.18
N ALA A 167 -3.52 9.10 4.59
CA ALA A 167 -2.39 9.99 4.32
C ALA A 167 -1.14 9.68 5.14
N SER A 168 -1.27 8.90 6.23
CA SER A 168 -0.18 8.52 7.13
C SER A 168 -0.47 7.14 7.72
N ALA A 169 -0.16 6.08 6.97
CA ALA A 169 -0.33 4.70 7.41
C ALA A 169 0.84 4.24 8.29
N ALA A 170 2.05 4.73 8.01
CA ALA A 170 3.28 4.48 8.76
C ALA A 170 4.26 5.63 8.54
N ILE A 171 5.40 5.64 9.25
CA ILE A 171 6.53 6.54 9.00
C ILE A 171 7.74 5.72 8.58
N TYR A 172 8.37 6.09 7.46
CA TYR A 172 9.54 5.41 6.94
C TYR A 172 10.79 5.67 7.79
N LEU A 173 11.50 4.62 8.12
CA LEU A 173 12.83 4.65 8.73
C LEU A 173 13.75 3.72 7.96
N ARG A 174 14.80 4.26 7.35
CA ARG A 174 15.95 3.47 6.90
C ARG A 174 16.86 3.22 8.10
N PHE A 175 16.88 1.98 8.59
CA PHE A 175 17.71 1.66 9.75
C PHE A 175 19.20 1.76 9.37
N PRO A 176 20.06 2.40 10.20
CA PRO A 176 21.47 2.54 9.90
C PRO A 176 22.15 1.19 9.70
N ALA A 177 23.03 1.11 8.70
CA ALA A 177 23.86 -0.05 8.40
C ALA A 177 25.35 0.29 8.49
N ILE A 178 26.20 -0.74 8.69
CA ILE A 178 27.66 -0.60 8.57
C ILE A 178 28.01 -0.93 7.12
N GLU A 179 28.02 0.09 6.28
CA GLU A 179 28.26 -0.03 4.84
C GLU A 179 29.74 0.15 4.53
N THR A 180 30.46 -0.93 4.27
CA THR A 180 31.88 -0.87 3.83
C THR A 180 32.05 -0.71 2.33
N ARG A 181 31.00 -1.03 1.56
CA ARG A 181 30.82 -0.66 0.16
C ARG A 181 29.51 0.10 0.08
N PRO A 182 29.48 1.30 -0.52
CA PRO A 182 28.21 1.91 -0.85
C PRO A 182 27.46 0.91 -1.71
N VAL A 183 26.37 0.37 -1.19
CA VAL A 183 25.45 -0.42 -1.99
C VAL A 183 24.87 0.58 -2.98
N PRO A 184 24.99 0.35 -4.30
CA PRO A 184 24.18 1.09 -5.24
C PRO A 184 22.75 0.95 -4.72
N VAL A 185 22.02 2.04 -4.62
CA VAL A 185 20.58 1.95 -4.37
C VAL A 185 20.06 1.20 -5.59
N HIS A 186 19.93 -0.12 -5.46
CA HIS A 186 19.31 -0.93 -6.48
C HIS A 186 17.85 -0.47 -6.51
N ASP A 187 17.63 0.43 -7.40
CA ASP A 187 16.33 0.65 -7.92
C ASP A 187 16.01 -0.63 -8.70
N HIS A 188 15.06 -1.41 -8.21
CA HIS A 188 14.59 -2.62 -8.90
C HIS A 188 14.04 -2.32 -10.31
N ASP A 189 14.16 -1.10 -10.78
CA ASP A 189 13.70 -0.58 -12.05
C ASP A 189 14.82 -0.32 -13.09
N ASP A 190 16.09 -0.58 -12.76
CA ASP A 190 17.23 -0.37 -13.69
C ASP A 190 17.31 -1.49 -14.75
N ASP A 191 16.26 -1.58 -15.58
CA ASP A 191 16.28 -2.34 -16.85
C ASP A 191 16.90 -1.55 -18.02
N ASP A 192 17.51 -0.39 -17.76
CA ASP A 192 18.22 0.36 -18.80
C ASP A 192 19.60 -0.29 -19.04
N ASP A 193 19.66 -1.14 -20.07
CA ASP A 193 20.83 -1.80 -20.66
C ASP A 193 21.95 -0.84 -21.16
N GLU A 194 22.01 0.38 -20.68
CA GLU A 194 23.18 1.23 -20.90
C GLU A 194 24.28 0.80 -19.91
N PRO A 195 25.45 0.35 -20.40
CA PRO A 195 26.58 0.12 -19.53
C PRO A 195 27.00 1.49 -18.96
N THR A 196 26.42 1.84 -17.85
CA THR A 196 26.96 2.95 -17.07
C THR A 196 28.39 2.58 -16.67
N THR A 197 29.34 3.34 -17.16
CA THR A 197 30.72 3.36 -16.64
C THR A 197 30.66 3.99 -15.23
N ALA A 198 29.82 3.41 -14.36
CA ALA A 198 29.76 3.78 -12.98
C ALA A 198 31.08 3.35 -12.35
N VAL A 199 31.89 4.33 -12.01
CA VAL A 199 33.06 4.11 -11.16
C VAL A 199 32.52 3.42 -9.91
N GLU A 200 32.91 2.15 -9.70
CA GLU A 200 32.54 1.44 -8.47
C GLU A 200 33.00 2.32 -7.30
N PRO A 201 32.07 2.69 -6.40
CA PRO A 201 32.43 3.55 -5.29
C PRO A 201 33.48 2.86 -4.43
N GLU A 202 34.55 3.56 -4.09
CA GLU A 202 35.66 3.03 -3.30
C GLU A 202 35.17 2.45 -1.97
N ALA A 203 35.62 1.22 -1.68
CA ALA A 203 35.30 0.56 -0.41
C ALA A 203 35.90 1.37 0.75
N VAL A 204 35.10 1.69 1.74
CA VAL A 204 35.57 2.37 2.95
C VAL A 204 36.02 1.37 4.02
N SER A 205 36.94 1.74 4.88
CA SER A 205 37.39 0.86 5.97
C SER A 205 36.25 0.58 6.95
N TYR A 206 36.20 -0.63 7.52
CA TYR A 206 35.22 -1.01 8.52
C TYR A 206 35.13 -0.02 9.70
N SER A 207 36.28 0.53 10.16
CA SER A 207 36.32 1.51 11.24
C SER A 207 35.61 2.81 10.88
N LEU A 208 35.72 3.25 9.63
CA LEU A 208 35.06 4.46 9.14
C LEU A 208 33.55 4.21 8.97
N ALA A 209 33.17 3.07 8.36
CA ALA A 209 31.77 2.66 8.22
C ALA A 209 31.08 2.50 9.58
N LYS A 210 31.75 1.89 10.55
CA LYS A 210 31.25 1.75 11.92
C LYS A 210 31.05 3.11 12.59
N LYS A 211 32.00 4.04 12.45
CA LYS A 211 31.87 5.40 12.99
C LYS A 211 30.68 6.13 12.35
N ALA A 212 30.47 6.00 11.04
CA ALA A 212 29.32 6.58 10.36
C ALA A 212 28.00 6.01 10.89
N PHE A 213 27.93 4.69 11.10
CA PHE A 213 26.79 4.03 11.74
C PHE A 213 26.52 4.59 13.15
N GLU A 214 27.57 4.70 14.00
CA GLU A 214 27.43 5.22 15.36
C GLU A 214 26.90 6.66 15.38
N VAL A 215 27.36 7.51 14.46
CA VAL A 215 26.86 8.89 14.29
C VAL A 215 25.39 8.91 13.91
N LYS A 216 24.97 8.06 12.95
CA LYS A 216 23.56 7.95 12.55
C LYS A 216 22.68 7.45 13.70
N MET A 217 23.13 6.44 14.46
CA MET A 217 22.39 5.92 15.63
C MET A 217 22.24 7.00 16.71
N GLN A 218 23.32 7.72 17.03
CA GLN A 218 23.28 8.82 18.00
C GLN A 218 22.33 9.94 17.55
N ALA A 219 22.32 10.28 16.26
CA ALA A 219 21.40 11.29 15.72
C ALA A 219 19.95 10.84 15.86
N LEU A 220 19.66 9.55 15.59
CA LEU A 220 18.34 8.96 15.70
C LEU A 220 17.86 8.95 17.18
N ASP A 221 18.69 8.53 18.13
CA ASP A 221 18.38 8.56 19.55
C ASP A 221 18.09 9.99 20.03
N THR A 222 18.94 10.93 19.67
CA THR A 222 18.76 12.37 20.00
C THR A 222 17.46 12.91 19.45
N PHE A 223 17.14 12.58 18.19
CA PHE A 223 15.88 13.01 17.57
C PHE A 223 14.63 12.48 18.32
N PHE A 224 14.64 11.20 18.73
CA PHE A 224 13.54 10.64 19.52
C PHE A 224 13.42 11.26 20.93
N GLU A 225 14.56 11.60 21.55
CA GLU A 225 14.54 12.35 22.82
C GLU A 225 13.93 13.74 22.65
N ASP A 226 14.31 14.45 21.58
CA ASP A 226 13.76 15.78 21.27
C ASP A 226 12.26 15.73 21.02
N VAL A 227 11.76 14.71 20.30
CA VAL A 227 10.31 14.49 20.12
C VAL A 227 9.61 14.28 21.48
N ARG A 228 10.22 13.54 22.42
CA ARG A 228 9.65 13.34 23.76
C ARG A 228 9.62 14.65 24.54
N ARG A 229 10.71 15.43 24.51
CA ARG A 229 10.77 16.76 25.16
C ARG A 229 9.72 17.70 24.56
N TYR A 230 9.60 17.71 23.24
CA TYR A 230 8.60 18.49 22.52
C TYR A 230 7.17 18.11 22.94
N ARG A 231 6.84 16.81 23.00
CA ARG A 231 5.52 16.34 23.47
C ARG A 231 5.19 16.79 24.88
N VAL A 232 6.16 16.74 25.81
CA VAL A 232 5.99 17.21 27.19
C VAL A 232 5.75 18.72 27.21
N ALA A 233 6.56 19.52 26.51
CA ALA A 233 6.41 20.97 26.41
C ALA A 233 5.07 21.40 25.82
N LYS A 234 4.62 20.71 24.78
CA LYS A 234 3.30 20.91 24.17
C LYS A 234 2.16 20.64 25.15
N SER A 235 2.21 19.52 25.86
CA SER A 235 1.18 19.13 26.83
C SER A 235 1.12 20.09 28.01
N ALA A 236 2.27 20.59 28.46
CA ALA A 236 2.37 21.58 29.54
C ALA A 236 2.03 23.01 29.10
N LYS A 237 1.77 23.24 27.80
CA LYS A 237 1.58 24.61 27.24
C LYS A 237 2.71 25.54 27.65
N ALA A 238 3.96 25.10 27.55
CA ALA A 238 5.13 25.80 28.04
C ALA A 238 5.22 27.22 27.45
N PRO A 239 5.62 28.24 28.24
CA PRO A 239 5.82 29.57 27.73
C PRO A 239 6.82 29.58 26.55
N GLY A 240 6.45 30.28 25.46
CA GLY A 240 7.30 30.36 24.25
C GLY A 240 7.29 29.09 23.38
N PHE A 241 6.40 28.13 23.66
CA PHE A 241 6.27 26.93 22.82
C PHE A 241 5.93 27.31 21.38
N ALA A 242 6.76 26.84 20.44
CA ALA A 242 6.54 26.97 18.99
C ALA A 242 6.34 25.58 18.37
N PRO A 243 5.28 25.39 17.55
CA PRO A 243 5.07 24.12 16.86
C PRO A 243 6.19 23.80 15.85
N ASP A 244 6.71 22.57 15.92
CA ASP A 244 7.61 21.99 14.89
C ASP A 244 6.90 20.83 14.21
N ARG A 245 6.69 20.95 12.89
CA ARG A 245 5.96 19.94 12.10
C ARG A 245 6.62 18.56 12.11
N ARG A 246 7.96 18.50 12.23
CA ARG A 246 8.70 17.23 12.30
C ARG A 246 8.36 16.49 13.58
N TYR A 247 8.39 17.19 14.72
CA TYR A 247 8.06 16.58 16.00
C TYR A 247 6.57 16.26 16.12
N GLU A 248 5.70 17.11 15.57
CA GLU A 248 4.25 16.83 15.51
C GLU A 248 3.96 15.51 14.79
N ALA A 249 4.61 15.26 13.67
CA ALA A 249 4.42 14.03 12.89
C ALA A 249 4.84 12.76 13.65
N MET A 250 5.78 12.88 14.61
CA MET A 250 6.29 11.76 15.40
C MET A 250 5.48 11.46 16.67
N ILE A 251 4.59 12.35 17.10
CA ILE A 251 3.76 12.12 18.30
C ILE A 251 2.97 10.80 18.19
N PRO A 252 2.26 10.51 17.08
CA PRO A 252 1.51 9.25 16.91
C PRO A 252 2.39 8.00 17.00
N VAL A 253 3.68 8.09 16.64
CA VAL A 253 4.63 6.99 16.79
C VAL A 253 4.91 6.72 18.27
N LEU A 254 5.18 7.77 19.07
CA LEU A 254 5.39 7.64 20.51
C LEU A 254 4.14 7.19 21.27
N GLU A 255 2.96 7.41 20.72
CA GLU A 255 1.67 6.97 21.25
C GLU A 255 1.28 5.56 20.79
N GLY A 256 2.07 4.95 19.91
CA GLY A 256 1.84 3.62 19.37
C GLY A 256 0.65 3.52 18.41
N THR A 257 0.10 4.64 17.94
CA THR A 257 -1.02 4.68 16.99
C THR A 257 -0.55 4.55 15.54
N THR A 258 0.64 5.07 15.21
CA THR A 258 1.28 4.94 13.90
C THR A 258 2.57 4.12 14.04
N PRO A 259 2.76 3.03 13.28
CA PRO A 259 4.00 2.26 13.31
C PRO A 259 5.13 2.96 12.53
N MET A 260 6.38 2.63 12.85
CA MET A 260 7.50 2.89 11.96
C MET A 260 7.63 1.73 10.95
N PHE A 261 7.78 2.06 9.67
CA PHE A 261 8.06 1.13 8.58
C PHE A 261 9.58 1.10 8.38
N VAL A 262 10.24 0.09 8.93
CA VAL A 262 11.69 0.07 9.12
C VAL A 262 12.36 -0.79 8.07
N ALA A 263 13.04 -0.16 7.12
CA ALA A 263 13.88 -0.85 6.15
C ALA A 263 15.16 -1.35 6.84
N ALA A 264 15.31 -2.67 6.91
CA ALA A 264 16.42 -3.37 7.57
C ALA A 264 16.64 -4.71 6.87
N THR A 265 17.62 -4.79 6.01
CA THR A 265 17.79 -5.88 5.05
C THR A 265 18.56 -7.07 5.63
N ARG A 266 19.67 -6.81 6.34
CA ARG A 266 20.56 -7.87 6.86
C ARG A 266 20.23 -8.23 8.31
N GLU A 267 20.64 -9.42 8.74
CA GLU A 267 20.45 -9.94 10.11
C GLU A 267 20.83 -8.90 11.18
N ARG A 268 22.00 -8.27 11.03
CA ARG A 268 22.49 -7.26 11.99
C ARG A 268 21.55 -6.07 12.09
N GLU A 269 21.08 -5.58 10.96
CA GLU A 269 20.14 -4.45 10.89
C GLU A 269 18.79 -4.82 11.48
N ILE A 270 18.27 -6.00 11.16
CA ILE A 270 17.00 -6.50 11.71
C ILE A 270 17.07 -6.60 13.24
N ARG A 271 18.15 -7.21 13.77
CA ARG A 271 18.39 -7.27 15.23
C ARG A 271 18.50 -5.89 15.85
N GLY A 272 19.23 -4.98 15.19
CA GLY A 272 19.41 -3.60 15.64
C GLY A 272 18.09 -2.83 15.64
N ALA A 273 17.28 -2.96 14.59
CA ALA A 273 15.97 -2.33 14.46
C ALA A 273 14.99 -2.80 15.54
N ILE A 274 14.97 -4.10 15.85
CA ILE A 274 14.14 -4.67 16.93
C ILE A 274 14.60 -4.12 18.29
N ALA A 275 15.90 -4.17 18.58
CA ALA A 275 16.45 -3.63 19.83
C ALA A 275 16.18 -2.12 19.99
N PHE A 276 16.28 -1.36 18.90
CA PHE A 276 15.94 0.05 18.89
C PHE A 276 14.45 0.28 19.15
N ALA A 277 13.57 -0.50 18.53
CA ALA A 277 12.13 -0.41 18.75
C ALA A 277 11.75 -0.68 20.22
N ASP A 278 12.37 -1.68 20.84
CA ASP A 278 12.18 -1.99 22.26
C ASP A 278 12.66 -0.85 23.15
N ALA A 279 13.86 -0.32 22.90
CA ALA A 279 14.42 0.80 23.67
C ALA A 279 13.57 2.06 23.54
N GLN A 280 13.07 2.36 22.36
CA GLN A 280 12.22 3.50 22.07
C GLN A 280 10.74 3.26 22.43
N LYS A 281 10.33 2.01 22.71
CA LYS A 281 8.95 1.59 23.01
C LYS A 281 7.96 1.97 21.89
N ILE A 282 8.35 1.68 20.66
CA ILE A 282 7.57 1.98 19.46
C ILE A 282 7.16 0.71 18.72
N ARG A 283 6.10 0.80 17.95
CA ARG A 283 5.68 -0.28 17.06
C ARG A 283 6.42 -0.16 15.74
N ILE A 284 6.89 -1.29 15.22
CA ILE A 284 7.55 -1.35 13.91
C ILE A 284 6.89 -2.38 12.99
N ILE A 285 7.06 -2.17 11.70
CA ILE A 285 6.87 -3.12 10.61
C ILE A 285 8.25 -3.27 9.99
N LEU A 286 8.77 -4.49 9.88
CA LEU A 286 10.01 -4.72 9.15
C LEU A 286 9.75 -4.67 7.64
N ALA A 287 10.49 -3.87 6.94
CA ALA A 287 10.41 -3.67 5.49
C ALA A 287 11.67 -4.19 4.80
N ASP A 288 11.46 -4.98 3.76
CA ASP A 288 12.50 -5.62 2.94
C ASP A 288 13.61 -6.34 3.76
N PRO A 289 13.23 -7.15 4.77
CA PRO A 289 14.21 -7.87 5.59
C PRO A 289 14.66 -9.14 4.87
N PHE A 290 15.56 -9.03 3.90
CA PHE A 290 16.01 -10.16 3.08
C PHE A 290 16.53 -11.33 3.94
N GLU A 291 17.33 -11.04 4.98
CA GLU A 291 17.86 -12.03 5.89
C GLU A 291 16.92 -12.38 7.07
N ALA A 292 15.61 -12.09 6.97
CA ALA A 292 14.64 -12.42 8.01
C ALA A 292 14.69 -13.90 8.42
N TYR A 293 14.97 -14.80 7.47
CA TYR A 293 15.07 -16.24 7.71
C TYR A 293 16.12 -16.64 8.78
N LYS A 294 17.14 -15.79 8.99
CA LYS A 294 18.16 -16.00 10.02
C LYS A 294 17.68 -15.68 11.45
N VAL A 295 16.59 -14.93 11.58
CA VAL A 295 16.12 -14.36 12.85
C VAL A 295 14.62 -14.56 13.13
N LEU A 296 14.00 -15.57 12.51
CA LEU A 296 12.57 -15.86 12.66
C LEU A 296 12.11 -15.95 14.13
N PRO A 297 12.82 -16.65 15.06
CA PRO A 297 12.40 -16.69 16.45
C PRO A 297 12.35 -15.32 17.13
N LEU A 298 13.26 -14.41 16.77
CA LEU A 298 13.29 -13.05 17.31
C LEU A 298 12.12 -12.24 16.81
N ILE A 299 11.87 -12.24 15.49
CA ILE A 299 10.71 -11.55 14.87
C ILE A 299 9.41 -12.06 15.48
N LYS A 300 9.27 -13.40 15.61
CA LYS A 300 8.09 -14.04 16.19
C LYS A 300 7.85 -13.65 17.64
N SER A 301 8.91 -13.69 18.47
CA SER A 301 8.78 -13.37 19.92
C SER A 301 8.33 -11.94 20.19
N HIS A 302 8.64 -10.99 19.28
CA HIS A 302 8.21 -9.60 19.37
C HIS A 302 6.90 -9.33 18.60
N ASN A 303 6.33 -10.35 17.95
CA ASN A 303 5.12 -10.24 17.15
C ASN A 303 5.19 -9.11 16.09
N ILE A 304 6.35 -8.98 15.44
CA ILE A 304 6.60 -7.94 14.45
C ILE A 304 6.11 -8.42 13.07
N PRO A 305 5.21 -7.67 12.40
CA PRO A 305 4.82 -7.98 11.03
C PRO A 305 5.93 -7.62 10.04
N VAL A 306 5.95 -8.34 8.92
CA VAL A 306 6.97 -8.24 7.89
C VAL A 306 6.34 -7.84 6.55
N VAL A 307 6.93 -6.89 5.85
CA VAL A 307 6.67 -6.63 4.44
C VAL A 307 7.93 -7.06 3.67
N LEU A 308 7.84 -8.21 3.02
CA LEU A 308 8.94 -8.73 2.21
C LEU A 308 9.11 -7.91 0.94
N GLY A 309 10.34 -7.80 0.49
CA GLY A 309 10.70 -7.29 -0.81
C GLY A 309 10.32 -8.24 -1.95
N PRO A 310 10.68 -7.88 -3.19
CA PRO A 310 10.34 -8.69 -4.35
C PRO A 310 10.93 -10.08 -4.24
N THR A 311 10.10 -11.09 -4.51
CA THR A 311 10.57 -12.48 -4.59
C THR A 311 11.34 -12.74 -5.89
N LEU A 312 10.93 -12.06 -6.98
CA LEU A 312 11.62 -12.11 -8.28
C LEU A 312 12.84 -11.19 -8.28
N THR A 313 13.83 -11.51 -7.45
CA THR A 313 15.08 -10.76 -7.31
C THR A 313 16.27 -11.70 -7.18
N LEU A 314 17.47 -11.18 -7.44
CA LEU A 314 18.71 -11.91 -7.26
C LEU A 314 19.10 -11.98 -5.77
N PRO A 315 19.92 -12.96 -5.37
CA PRO A 315 20.54 -12.97 -4.04
C PRO A 315 21.35 -11.68 -3.77
N LEU A 316 21.46 -11.30 -2.49
CA LEU A 316 22.23 -10.11 -2.10
C LEU A 316 23.75 -10.35 -2.21
N ASP A 317 24.17 -11.53 -1.82
CA ASP A 317 25.59 -11.90 -1.82
C ASP A 317 25.82 -13.16 -2.68
N VAL A 318 27.04 -13.34 -3.17
CA VAL A 318 27.41 -14.44 -4.07
C VAL A 318 27.29 -15.81 -3.39
N ASP A 319 27.37 -15.86 -2.08
CA ASP A 319 27.27 -17.05 -1.25
C ASP A 319 25.87 -17.30 -0.67
N ASP A 320 24.89 -16.44 -0.95
CA ASP A 320 23.50 -16.70 -0.64
C ASP A 320 22.91 -17.81 -1.53
N ASP A 321 22.00 -18.60 -0.99
CA ASP A 321 21.21 -19.56 -1.77
C ASP A 321 20.44 -18.84 -2.87
N TYR A 322 20.52 -19.31 -4.11
CA TYR A 322 19.89 -18.68 -5.27
C TYR A 322 18.37 -18.55 -5.18
N ASP A 323 17.73 -19.38 -4.35
CA ASP A 323 16.27 -19.45 -4.17
C ASP A 323 15.80 -18.76 -2.89
N ARG A 324 16.68 -18.04 -2.20
CA ARG A 324 16.38 -17.48 -0.87
C ARG A 324 15.22 -16.47 -0.91
N SER A 325 15.15 -15.62 -1.90
CA SER A 325 14.03 -14.68 -2.05
C SER A 325 12.68 -15.38 -2.26
N TYR A 326 12.68 -16.57 -2.89
CA TYR A 326 11.47 -17.35 -3.15
C TYR A 326 11.04 -18.18 -1.95
N THR A 327 11.99 -18.69 -1.13
CA THR A 327 11.72 -19.61 -0.01
C THR A 327 11.38 -18.87 1.29
N THR A 328 11.89 -17.67 1.50
CA THR A 328 11.67 -16.86 2.73
C THR A 328 10.18 -16.65 3.07
N PRO A 329 9.24 -16.41 2.12
CA PRO A 329 7.82 -16.30 2.44
C PRO A 329 7.27 -17.56 3.13
N ASN A 330 7.67 -18.76 2.67
CA ASN A 330 7.26 -20.02 3.27
C ASN A 330 7.88 -20.22 4.67
N ASP A 331 9.10 -19.76 4.87
CA ASP A 331 9.75 -19.83 6.20
C ASP A 331 9.03 -18.93 7.22
N LEU A 332 8.62 -17.72 6.82
CA LEU A 332 7.79 -16.83 7.65
C LEU A 332 6.43 -17.46 7.98
N PHE A 333 5.78 -18.06 6.98
CA PHE A 333 4.51 -18.76 7.17
C PHE A 333 4.64 -19.89 8.17
N LYS A 334 5.64 -20.78 8.02
CA LYS A 334 5.90 -21.89 8.95
C LYS A 334 6.22 -21.41 10.35
N ALA A 335 6.89 -20.29 10.50
CA ALA A 335 7.15 -19.64 11.78
C ALA A 335 5.89 -18.97 12.38
N GLY A 336 4.80 -18.86 11.63
CA GLY A 336 3.57 -18.19 12.04
C GLY A 336 3.76 -16.68 12.19
N ILE A 337 4.60 -16.07 11.37
CA ILE A 337 4.83 -14.63 11.32
C ILE A 337 3.89 -14.06 10.26
N THR A 338 3.15 -13.00 10.61
CA THR A 338 2.31 -12.29 9.66
C THR A 338 3.19 -11.51 8.68
N PHE A 339 3.00 -11.75 7.37
CA PHE A 339 3.77 -11.05 6.35
C PHE A 339 2.91 -10.65 5.15
N ALA A 340 3.37 -9.64 4.42
CA ALA A 340 2.91 -9.24 3.11
C ALA A 340 4.08 -9.28 2.12
N ILE A 341 3.78 -9.32 0.82
CA ILE A 341 4.74 -9.20 -0.27
C ILE A 341 4.52 -7.84 -0.93
N ALA A 342 5.61 -7.14 -1.24
CA ALA A 342 5.61 -5.84 -1.89
C ALA A 342 6.62 -5.81 -3.03
N THR A 343 6.44 -4.88 -3.96
CA THR A 343 7.34 -4.76 -5.12
C THR A 343 8.51 -3.82 -4.87
N PHE A 344 8.37 -2.86 -3.96
CA PHE A 344 9.32 -1.78 -3.69
C PHE A 344 9.81 -1.06 -4.97
N SER A 345 8.94 -0.97 -5.96
CA SER A 345 9.25 -0.52 -7.30
C SER A 345 8.40 0.68 -7.71
N SER A 346 8.94 1.55 -8.56
CA SER A 346 8.19 2.65 -9.18
C SER A 346 7.46 2.22 -10.46
N ARG A 347 7.74 1.01 -10.99
CA ARG A 347 7.21 0.54 -12.29
C ARG A 347 6.62 -0.86 -12.29
N LEU A 348 7.01 -1.72 -11.34
CA LEU A 348 6.72 -3.16 -11.39
C LEU A 348 5.57 -3.60 -10.49
N SER A 349 4.81 -2.67 -9.88
CA SER A 349 3.63 -3.02 -9.06
C SER A 349 2.63 -3.91 -9.81
N ARG A 350 2.57 -3.82 -11.15
CA ARG A 350 1.79 -4.76 -11.99
C ARG A 350 2.23 -6.23 -11.86
N ASN A 351 3.47 -6.48 -11.39
CA ASN A 351 4.01 -7.84 -11.24
C ASN A 351 3.72 -8.44 -9.86
N LEU A 352 3.01 -7.73 -8.98
CA LEU A 352 2.70 -8.18 -7.61
C LEU A 352 2.12 -9.61 -7.55
N PRO A 353 1.13 -10.01 -8.38
CA PRO A 353 0.60 -11.38 -8.35
C PRO A 353 1.66 -12.43 -8.69
N TYR A 354 2.60 -12.10 -9.58
CA TYR A 354 3.66 -13.03 -9.98
C TYR A 354 4.76 -13.14 -8.92
N GLN A 355 4.95 -12.12 -8.12
CA GLN A 355 5.80 -12.17 -6.92
C GLN A 355 5.24 -13.19 -5.91
N ALA A 356 3.93 -13.18 -5.69
CA ALA A 356 3.25 -14.16 -4.83
C ALA A 356 3.30 -15.59 -5.44
N ALA A 357 3.07 -15.71 -6.75
CA ALA A 357 3.14 -16.98 -7.47
C ALA A 357 4.53 -17.66 -7.38
N ALA A 358 5.60 -16.87 -7.45
CA ALA A 358 6.95 -17.37 -7.28
C ALA A 358 7.14 -18.04 -5.91
N ALA A 359 6.63 -17.47 -4.84
CA ALA A 359 6.68 -18.06 -3.51
C ALA A 359 5.89 -19.38 -3.41
N VAL A 360 4.76 -19.50 -4.13
CA VAL A 360 3.99 -20.76 -4.22
C VAL A 360 4.83 -21.87 -4.84
N SER A 361 5.57 -21.57 -5.90
CA SER A 361 6.45 -22.54 -6.57
C SER A 361 7.56 -23.07 -5.65
N PHE A 362 7.87 -22.34 -4.56
CA PHE A 362 8.85 -22.71 -3.55
C PHE A 362 8.22 -23.10 -2.20
N GLY A 363 6.95 -23.50 -2.21
CA GLY A 363 6.31 -24.21 -1.09
C GLY A 363 5.40 -23.41 -0.20
N LEU A 364 5.20 -22.11 -0.46
CA LEU A 364 4.16 -21.34 0.22
C LEU A 364 2.78 -21.83 -0.22
N PRO A 365 1.81 -22.12 0.70
CA PRO A 365 0.46 -22.46 0.29
C PRO A 365 -0.17 -21.35 -0.56
N HIS A 366 -0.88 -21.76 -1.62
CA HIS A 366 -1.47 -20.85 -2.61
C HIS A 366 -2.36 -19.78 -1.96
N ASP A 367 -3.26 -20.18 -1.05
CA ASP A 367 -4.17 -19.22 -0.40
C ASP A 367 -3.41 -18.21 0.48
N GLU A 368 -2.31 -18.65 1.12
CA GLU A 368 -1.47 -17.75 1.92
C GLU A 368 -0.67 -16.77 1.05
N ALA A 369 -0.28 -17.18 -0.16
CA ALA A 369 0.37 -16.28 -1.11
C ALA A 369 -0.58 -15.16 -1.56
N TYR A 370 -1.83 -15.50 -1.90
CA TYR A 370 -2.82 -14.48 -2.25
C TYR A 370 -3.20 -13.60 -1.07
N LYS A 371 -3.30 -14.19 0.12
CA LYS A 371 -3.54 -13.47 1.36
C LYS A 371 -2.42 -12.47 1.69
N ALA A 372 -1.15 -12.82 1.36
CA ALA A 372 0.00 -11.93 1.57
C ALA A 372 -0.04 -10.65 0.73
N ILE A 373 -0.73 -10.66 -0.41
CA ILE A 373 -0.90 -9.49 -1.29
C ILE A 373 -2.31 -8.86 -1.19
N THR A 374 -3.11 -9.26 -0.20
CA THR A 374 -4.46 -8.74 0.03
C THR A 374 -4.72 -8.50 1.52
N LEU A 375 -5.28 -9.49 2.24
CA LEU A 375 -5.71 -9.34 3.63
C LEU A 375 -4.55 -9.05 4.59
N ASN A 376 -3.45 -9.78 4.49
CA ASN A 376 -2.30 -9.55 5.37
C ASN A 376 -1.71 -8.15 5.16
N ALA A 377 -1.59 -7.71 3.89
CA ALA A 377 -1.15 -6.34 3.57
C ALA A 377 -2.07 -5.30 4.23
N ALA A 378 -3.40 -5.49 4.10
CA ALA A 378 -4.38 -4.61 4.76
C ALA A 378 -4.26 -4.62 6.29
N GLU A 379 -4.09 -5.80 6.91
CA GLU A 379 -3.97 -5.95 8.36
C GLU A 379 -2.70 -5.29 8.90
N ILE A 380 -1.55 -5.51 8.25
CA ILE A 380 -0.25 -4.91 8.60
C ILE A 380 -0.34 -3.39 8.58
N LEU A 381 -1.06 -2.83 7.60
CA LEU A 381 -1.27 -1.39 7.44
C LEU A 381 -2.44 -0.84 8.29
N GLY A 382 -3.03 -1.66 9.16
CA GLY A 382 -4.14 -1.25 10.04
C GLY A 382 -5.48 -1.08 9.32
N MET A 383 -5.61 -1.55 8.08
CA MET A 383 -6.81 -1.42 7.23
C MET A 383 -7.61 -2.73 7.07
N GLY A 384 -7.25 -3.82 7.76
CA GLY A 384 -7.89 -5.12 7.62
C GLY A 384 -9.40 -5.15 7.86
N LYS A 385 -9.94 -4.18 8.62
CA LYS A 385 -11.40 -4.00 8.79
C LYS A 385 -12.09 -3.33 7.60
N ARG A 386 -11.32 -2.77 6.68
CA ARG A 386 -11.85 -1.98 5.55
C ARG A 386 -11.53 -2.60 4.19
N LEU A 387 -10.38 -3.27 4.06
CA LEU A 387 -9.79 -3.73 2.79
C LEU A 387 -9.32 -5.19 2.88
N GLY A 388 -8.92 -5.76 1.76
CA GLY A 388 -8.12 -6.98 1.63
C GLY A 388 -8.91 -8.29 1.62
N SER A 389 -10.24 -8.28 1.76
CA SER A 389 -11.09 -9.47 1.63
C SER A 389 -12.52 -9.10 1.24
N ILE A 390 -13.28 -10.08 0.78
CA ILE A 390 -14.68 -9.89 0.38
C ILE A 390 -15.59 -10.20 1.57
N ASP A 391 -15.75 -9.21 2.45
CA ASP A 391 -16.63 -9.28 3.61
C ASP A 391 -17.62 -8.12 3.62
N GLU A 392 -18.80 -8.34 4.20
CA GLU A 392 -19.79 -7.28 4.39
C GLU A 392 -19.24 -6.11 5.21
N GLY A 393 -19.51 -4.91 4.74
CA GLY A 393 -19.06 -3.65 5.35
C GLY A 393 -17.71 -3.15 4.87
N LYS A 394 -16.90 -3.97 4.20
CA LYS A 394 -15.62 -3.56 3.59
C LYS A 394 -15.84 -2.76 2.30
N VAL A 395 -14.84 -2.01 1.91
CA VAL A 395 -14.79 -1.32 0.63
C VAL A 395 -14.78 -2.35 -0.49
N ALA A 396 -15.54 -2.10 -1.54
CA ALA A 396 -15.64 -2.99 -2.67
C ALA A 396 -14.52 -2.75 -3.69
N ASP A 397 -13.28 -3.04 -3.26
CA ASP A 397 -12.12 -3.15 -4.13
C ASP A 397 -12.05 -4.60 -4.61
N LEU A 398 -12.49 -4.83 -5.84
CA LEU A 398 -12.72 -6.16 -6.38
C LEU A 398 -12.09 -6.29 -7.76
N ILE A 399 -11.61 -7.49 -8.09
CA ILE A 399 -11.20 -7.86 -9.44
C ILE A 399 -12.01 -9.04 -9.94
N VAL A 400 -12.32 -9.02 -11.22
CA VAL A 400 -12.96 -10.14 -11.93
C VAL A 400 -11.95 -10.73 -12.91
N THR A 401 -11.72 -12.02 -12.83
CA THR A 401 -10.73 -12.73 -13.64
C THR A 401 -11.36 -13.91 -14.38
N ASP A 402 -10.69 -14.39 -15.42
CA ASP A 402 -11.07 -15.63 -16.12
C ASP A 402 -10.34 -16.89 -15.61
N GLY A 403 -9.57 -16.73 -14.53
CA GLY A 403 -8.84 -17.81 -13.87
C GLY A 403 -8.18 -17.30 -12.58
N ASP A 404 -7.14 -17.99 -12.14
CA ASP A 404 -6.31 -17.59 -11.01
C ASP A 404 -5.44 -16.36 -11.36
N PRO A 405 -5.54 -15.22 -10.66
CA PRO A 405 -4.78 -14.02 -10.99
C PRO A 405 -3.27 -14.15 -10.79
N MET A 406 -2.79 -15.19 -10.10
CA MET A 406 -1.36 -15.51 -9.98
C MET A 406 -0.81 -16.26 -11.23
N GLU A 407 -1.66 -16.72 -12.11
CA GLU A 407 -1.27 -17.36 -13.37
C GLU A 407 -1.12 -16.33 -14.49
N THR A 408 0.01 -16.38 -15.22
CA THR A 408 0.31 -15.40 -16.27
C THR A 408 -0.65 -15.44 -17.47
N MET A 409 -1.38 -16.54 -17.65
CA MET A 409 -2.37 -16.70 -18.72
C MET A 409 -3.75 -16.14 -18.33
N THR A 410 -3.95 -15.80 -17.07
CA THR A 410 -5.21 -15.23 -16.57
C THR A 410 -5.33 -13.75 -16.92
N HIS A 411 -6.53 -13.35 -17.31
CA HIS A 411 -6.85 -11.97 -17.61
C HIS A 411 -7.75 -11.37 -16.53
N VAL A 412 -7.38 -10.21 -16.05
CA VAL A 412 -8.30 -9.34 -15.29
C VAL A 412 -9.27 -8.71 -16.28
N THR A 413 -10.54 -9.02 -16.15
CA THR A 413 -11.59 -8.59 -17.10
C THR A 413 -12.35 -7.36 -16.62
N GLN A 414 -12.47 -7.18 -15.29
CA GLN A 414 -13.06 -5.99 -14.66
C GLN A 414 -12.34 -5.71 -13.34
N VAL A 415 -12.26 -4.44 -13.00
CA VAL A 415 -11.77 -3.96 -11.69
C VAL A 415 -12.76 -2.97 -11.12
N PHE A 416 -13.02 -3.09 -9.84
CA PHE A 416 -13.82 -2.14 -9.06
C PHE A 416 -12.92 -1.55 -7.98
N ILE A 417 -12.92 -0.23 -7.87
CA ILE A 417 -12.23 0.52 -6.81
C ILE A 417 -13.26 1.42 -6.15
N ASP A 418 -13.33 1.38 -4.83
CA ASP A 418 -14.39 2.07 -4.05
C ASP A 418 -15.79 1.78 -4.59
N GLY A 419 -16.00 0.51 -5.01
CA GLY A 419 -17.26 -0.02 -5.55
C GLY A 419 -17.63 0.48 -6.94
N LYS A 420 -16.77 1.18 -7.65
CA LYS A 420 -16.99 1.69 -9.01
C LYS A 420 -16.16 0.93 -10.02
N PRO A 421 -16.74 0.55 -11.17
CA PRO A 421 -15.96 -0.04 -12.23
C PRO A 421 -14.96 0.99 -12.79
N VAL A 422 -13.71 0.57 -12.95
CA VAL A 422 -12.63 1.41 -13.45
C VAL A 422 -12.10 0.92 -14.79
N SER A 423 -11.53 1.86 -15.57
CA SER A 423 -10.98 1.55 -16.89
C SER A 423 -9.75 0.65 -16.80
N LEU A 424 -9.67 -0.34 -17.68
CA LEU A 424 -8.49 -1.20 -17.91
C LEU A 424 -7.69 -0.77 -19.15
N ASP A 425 -7.89 0.45 -19.63
CA ASP A 425 -7.10 1.00 -20.73
C ASP A 425 -5.71 1.37 -20.22
N THR A 426 -4.68 0.92 -20.95
CA THR A 426 -3.27 1.16 -20.63
C THR A 426 -2.53 1.68 -21.86
N ARG A 427 -1.40 2.34 -21.66
CA ARG A 427 -0.51 2.73 -22.76
C ARG A 427 -0.08 1.53 -23.59
N GLN A 428 0.26 0.42 -22.93
CA GLN A 428 0.70 -0.83 -23.59
C GLN A 428 -0.40 -1.35 -24.51
N LYS A 429 -1.65 -1.38 -24.05
CA LYS A 429 -2.80 -1.82 -24.86
C LYS A 429 -3.03 -0.89 -26.05
N ARG A 430 -3.01 0.42 -25.85
CA ARG A 430 -3.14 1.40 -26.94
C ARG A 430 -2.03 1.25 -27.99
N LEU A 431 -0.79 1.01 -27.54
CA LEU A 431 0.34 0.77 -28.45
C LEU A 431 0.19 -0.55 -29.20
N TYR A 432 -0.22 -1.63 -28.52
CA TYR A 432 -0.49 -2.92 -29.15
C TYR A 432 -1.54 -2.78 -30.27
N GLU A 433 -2.69 -2.19 -29.98
CA GLU A 433 -3.76 -1.94 -30.96
C GLU A 433 -3.27 -1.08 -32.15
N LYS A 434 -2.51 -0.02 -31.85
CA LYS A 434 -1.90 0.84 -32.88
C LYS A 434 -0.95 0.07 -33.80
N TYR A 435 -0.12 -0.83 -33.25
CA TYR A 435 0.85 -1.56 -34.06
C TYR A 435 0.23 -2.76 -34.77
N LEU A 436 -0.79 -3.40 -34.20
CA LEU A 436 -1.55 -4.46 -34.84
C LEU A 436 -2.30 -3.93 -36.09
N ALA A 437 -2.74 -2.68 -36.09
CA ALA A 437 -3.43 -2.06 -37.21
C ALA A 437 -2.49 -1.61 -38.35
N ARG A 438 -1.18 -1.81 -38.23
CA ARG A 438 -0.25 -1.50 -39.32
C ARG A 438 -0.37 -2.57 -40.43
N PRO A 439 -0.36 -2.14 -41.69
CA PRO A 439 -0.43 -3.05 -42.86
C PRO A 439 0.80 -3.93 -42.95
#